data_ddd6006cbd828391804e0608f53e1bff
#
_entry.id   ddd6006cbd828391804e0608f53e1bff
#
_cell.length_a   1.000
_cell.length_b   1.000
_cell.length_c   1.000
_cell.angle_alpha   90.00
_cell.angle_beta   90.00
_cell.angle_gamma   90.00
#
_symmetry.space_group_name_H-M   'P 1'
#
loop_
_entity.id
_entity.type
_entity.pdbx_description
1 polymer ?
#
loop_
_entity_poly.entity_id
_entity_poly.type
_entity_poly.pdbx_seq_one_letter_code
_entity_poly.pdbx_strand_id
1 'polypeptide(L)'
;MNLTTKIIKTIDGSYTPIPQEILKLYNYAKKNRMGYYFLYILNQRKILPEQLKEEYLSETRRYHRIINAMTKLTEDLDNAGIEYAIFKSIRPYPSTTVDIDTIIFNKYREAYIALRKKGYSKLGCGPETITLLDPTKTVGIDLYREIAVSRIIYLDKEKLKPYITRIKLSNNREAQTLEPEADLITIVAHLTIKEQIYTLADYYTITYQLKNIDIKKLWKMAETTNLINSLLIALTLTNDIRKNNMDFPQKIKLFQIWQILIEDLRNPKTNKSLAFQTIYMMKISYLKKFTKELIQHVKRQTY
;
A
#
# COMPACT_ATOMS: atom_id res chain seq x y z
N MET A 1 27.84 1.00 10.80
CA MET A 1 26.38 0.75 10.82
C MET A 1 25.78 1.45 9.61
N ASN A 2 25.04 0.73 8.74
CA ASN A 2 24.41 1.31 7.55
C ASN A 2 23.17 2.19 7.91
N LEU A 3 22.61 2.91 6.90
CA LEU A 3 21.48 3.83 7.14
C LEU A 3 20.23 3.11 7.63
N THR A 4 19.93 1.94 7.08
CA THR A 4 18.81 1.10 7.51
C THR A 4 18.87 0.78 9.00
N THR A 5 20.02 0.23 9.43
CA THR A 5 20.23 -0.14 10.83
C THR A 5 20.15 1.08 11.76
N LYS A 6 20.69 2.23 11.34
CA LYS A 6 20.58 3.47 12.10
C LYS A 6 19.12 3.91 12.28
N ILE A 7 18.32 3.87 11.21
CA ILE A 7 16.89 4.22 11.29
C ILE A 7 16.13 3.25 12.19
N ILE A 8 16.31 1.93 12.01
CA ILE A 8 15.66 0.92 12.85
C ILE A 8 15.99 1.18 14.32
N LYS A 9 17.27 1.32 14.65
CA LYS A 9 17.71 1.57 16.02
C LYS A 9 17.31 2.94 16.57
N THR A 10 17.11 3.94 15.70
CA THR A 10 16.56 5.24 16.12
C THR A 10 15.07 5.09 16.47
N ILE A 11 14.31 4.34 15.68
CA ILE A 11 12.88 4.13 15.91
C ILE A 11 12.65 3.28 17.18
N ASP A 12 13.43 2.24 17.40
CA ASP A 12 13.31 1.38 18.60
C ASP A 12 13.95 1.99 19.87
N GLY A 13 14.62 3.13 19.74
CA GLY A 13 15.22 3.85 20.86
C GLY A 13 16.63 3.43 21.24
N SER A 14 17.21 2.39 20.61
CA SER A 14 18.54 1.86 20.92
C SER A 14 19.70 2.65 20.29
N TYR A 15 19.40 3.69 19.50
CA TYR A 15 20.37 4.60 18.92
C TYR A 15 19.86 6.04 18.93
N THR A 16 20.73 6.98 19.32
CA THR A 16 20.46 8.40 19.21
C THR A 16 21.37 9.00 18.11
N PRO A 17 20.78 9.43 16.98
CA PRO A 17 21.57 10.01 15.90
C PRO A 17 22.17 11.35 16.30
N ILE A 18 23.38 11.64 15.82
CA ILE A 18 23.98 12.97 15.97
C ILE A 18 23.29 13.98 15.03
N PRO A 19 23.22 15.27 15.37
CA PRO A 19 22.49 16.28 14.58
C PRO A 19 22.88 16.30 13.09
N GLN A 20 24.16 16.14 12.77
CA GLN A 20 24.70 16.18 11.40
C GLN A 20 24.22 15.03 10.52
N GLU A 21 23.83 13.90 11.10
CA GLU A 21 23.34 12.75 10.31
C GLU A 21 21.81 12.68 10.18
N ILE A 22 21.06 13.42 11.01
CA ILE A 22 19.61 13.34 11.05
C ILE A 22 19.00 13.66 9.68
N LEU A 23 19.47 14.69 9.00
CA LEU A 23 18.97 15.04 7.66
C LEU A 23 19.21 13.94 6.64
N LYS A 24 20.37 13.29 6.68
CA LYS A 24 20.68 12.14 5.81
C LYS A 24 19.76 10.96 6.11
N LEU A 25 19.53 10.65 7.38
CA LEU A 25 18.62 9.60 7.82
C LEU A 25 17.17 9.90 7.43
N TYR A 26 16.73 11.16 7.60
CA TYR A 26 15.39 11.57 7.17
C TYR A 26 15.19 11.39 5.65
N ASN A 27 16.14 11.85 4.83
CA ASN A 27 16.05 11.69 3.38
C ASN A 27 16.00 10.21 2.97
N TYR A 28 16.74 9.36 3.66
CA TYR A 28 16.69 7.92 3.44
C TYR A 28 15.35 7.32 3.91
N ALA A 29 14.82 7.72 5.07
CA ALA A 29 13.52 7.31 5.56
C ALA A 29 12.39 7.74 4.60
N LYS A 30 12.46 8.97 4.06
CA LYS A 30 11.49 9.50 3.08
C LYS A 30 11.46 8.66 1.81
N LYS A 31 12.63 8.30 1.24
CA LYS A 31 12.73 7.38 0.08
C LYS A 31 12.15 5.99 0.36
N ASN A 32 12.10 5.59 1.62
CA ASN A 32 11.59 4.30 2.09
C ASN A 32 10.16 4.38 2.65
N ARG A 33 9.42 5.46 2.33
CA ARG A 33 8.02 5.69 2.75
C ARG A 33 7.83 5.76 4.28
N MET A 34 8.91 6.09 5.01
CA MET A 34 8.94 6.19 6.48
C MET A 34 9.18 7.63 6.97
N GLY A 35 9.16 8.63 6.07
CA GLY A 35 9.56 10.00 6.39
C GLY A 35 8.79 10.58 7.57
N TYR A 36 7.46 10.54 7.52
CA TYR A 36 6.63 11.06 8.61
C TYR A 36 6.85 10.31 9.93
N TYR A 37 6.86 8.97 9.89
CA TYR A 37 7.05 8.18 11.11
C TYR A 37 8.42 8.43 11.75
N PHE A 38 9.47 8.59 10.94
CA PHE A 38 10.79 8.94 11.45
C PHE A 38 10.80 10.32 12.13
N LEU A 39 10.21 11.34 11.50
CA LEU A 39 10.04 12.67 12.11
C LEU A 39 9.22 12.62 13.39
N TYR A 40 8.14 11.85 13.40
CA TYR A 40 7.30 11.64 14.57
C TYR A 40 8.12 11.07 15.75
N ILE A 41 8.93 10.06 15.53
CA ILE A 41 9.82 9.47 16.56
C ILE A 41 10.86 10.48 17.05
N LEU A 42 11.52 11.23 16.14
CA LEU A 42 12.45 12.26 16.54
C LEU A 42 11.80 13.34 17.43
N ASN A 43 10.58 13.73 17.09
CA ASN A 43 9.80 14.69 17.88
C ASN A 43 9.42 14.12 19.26
N GLN A 44 8.92 12.89 19.33
CA GLN A 44 8.59 12.22 20.59
C GLN A 44 9.80 12.10 21.51
N ARG A 45 10.98 11.87 20.95
CA ARG A 45 12.26 11.77 21.67
C ARG A 45 12.90 13.14 21.97
N LYS A 46 12.27 14.25 21.56
CA LYS A 46 12.77 15.62 21.72
C LYS A 46 14.15 15.87 21.10
N ILE A 47 14.46 15.17 20.00
CA ILE A 47 15.72 15.30 19.24
C ILE A 47 15.48 15.75 17.79
N LEU A 48 14.28 16.25 17.48
CA LEU A 48 13.96 16.81 16.16
C LEU A 48 14.72 18.13 15.95
N PRO A 49 15.60 18.25 14.93
CA PRO A 49 16.31 19.48 14.63
C PRO A 49 15.36 20.59 14.17
N GLU A 50 15.72 21.84 14.46
CA GLU A 50 14.95 23.03 14.06
C GLU A 50 14.61 23.05 12.57
N GLN A 51 15.59 22.74 11.73
CA GLN A 51 15.48 22.73 10.27
C GLN A 51 14.45 21.71 9.71
N LEU A 52 14.01 20.73 10.52
CA LEU A 52 12.99 19.73 10.13
C LEU A 52 11.63 19.97 10.80
N LYS A 53 11.47 21.00 11.62
CA LYS A 53 10.21 21.28 12.31
C LYS A 53 9.07 21.62 11.35
N GLU A 54 9.34 22.46 10.34
CA GLU A 54 8.32 22.81 9.34
C GLU A 54 7.87 21.60 8.52
N GLU A 55 8.82 20.74 8.13
CA GLU A 55 8.50 19.49 7.43
C GLU A 55 7.65 18.55 8.31
N TYR A 56 8.01 18.41 9.59
CA TYR A 56 7.23 17.64 10.55
C TYR A 56 5.79 18.18 10.69
N LEU A 57 5.63 19.48 10.83
CA LEU A 57 4.30 20.11 10.93
C LEU A 57 3.50 19.94 9.65
N SER A 58 4.15 20.04 8.50
CA SER A 58 3.53 19.81 7.19
C SER A 58 3.02 18.37 7.04
N GLU A 59 3.86 17.37 7.36
CA GLU A 59 3.48 15.95 7.31
C GLU A 59 2.43 15.61 8.37
N THR A 60 2.46 16.25 9.55
CA THR A 60 1.42 16.10 10.58
C THR A 60 0.06 16.61 10.07
N ARG A 61 0.04 17.79 9.45
CA ARG A 61 -1.18 18.31 8.81
C ARG A 61 -1.69 17.38 7.71
N ARG A 62 -0.78 16.82 6.90
CA ARG A 62 -1.11 15.86 5.86
C ARG A 62 -1.70 14.57 6.44
N TYR A 63 -1.10 14.03 7.50
CA TYR A 63 -1.61 12.85 8.21
C TYR A 63 -3.05 13.08 8.70
N HIS A 64 -3.34 14.18 9.36
CA HIS A 64 -4.70 14.48 9.83
C HIS A 64 -5.70 14.64 8.68
N ARG A 65 -5.31 15.25 7.55
CA ARG A 65 -6.16 15.32 6.37
C ARG A 65 -6.51 13.94 5.83
N ILE A 66 -5.54 13.02 5.76
CA ILE A 66 -5.76 11.64 5.31
C ILE A 66 -6.73 10.92 6.25
N ILE A 67 -6.56 11.01 7.57
CA ILE A 67 -7.45 10.40 8.55
C ILE A 67 -8.89 10.96 8.42
N ASN A 68 -9.03 12.26 8.27
CA ASN A 68 -10.34 12.88 8.07
C ASN A 68 -10.98 12.46 6.74
N ALA A 69 -10.20 12.36 5.67
CA ALA A 69 -10.69 11.88 4.38
C ALA A 69 -11.12 10.41 4.43
N MET A 70 -10.40 9.54 5.15
CA MET A 70 -10.81 8.14 5.39
C MET A 70 -12.14 8.08 6.14
N THR A 71 -12.29 8.86 7.21
CA THR A 71 -13.55 8.95 7.99
C THR A 71 -14.71 9.37 7.09
N LYS A 72 -14.52 10.46 6.35
CA LYS A 72 -15.55 11.00 5.46
C LYS A 72 -15.92 10.00 4.33
N LEU A 73 -14.94 9.35 3.75
CA LEU A 73 -15.14 8.31 2.73
C LEU A 73 -15.98 7.15 3.29
N THR A 74 -15.64 6.68 4.50
CA THR A 74 -16.39 5.64 5.21
C THR A 74 -17.85 6.05 5.40
N GLU A 75 -18.12 7.24 5.96
CA GLU A 75 -19.47 7.75 6.17
C GLU A 75 -20.26 7.85 4.86
N ASP A 76 -19.65 8.33 3.78
CA ASP A 76 -20.32 8.53 2.50
C ASP A 76 -20.65 7.20 1.80
N LEU A 77 -19.75 6.20 1.88
CA LEU A 77 -20.00 4.88 1.31
C LEU A 77 -21.01 4.07 2.15
N ASP A 78 -20.94 4.14 3.48
CA ASP A 78 -21.90 3.51 4.38
C ASP A 78 -23.32 4.06 4.13
N ASN A 79 -23.46 5.39 4.06
CA ASN A 79 -24.75 6.04 3.77
C ASN A 79 -25.30 5.70 2.39
N ALA A 80 -24.46 5.32 1.45
CA ALA A 80 -24.86 4.87 0.10
C ALA A 80 -25.17 3.37 0.04
N GLY A 81 -25.01 2.61 1.12
CA GLY A 81 -25.22 1.16 1.17
C GLY A 81 -24.25 0.40 0.25
N ILE A 82 -23.02 0.88 0.16
CA ILE A 82 -21.95 0.27 -0.61
C ILE A 82 -21.14 -0.66 0.27
N GLU A 83 -20.78 -1.83 -0.24
CA GLU A 83 -19.89 -2.77 0.43
C GLU A 83 -18.46 -2.55 -0.08
N TYR A 84 -17.55 -2.20 0.82
CA TYR A 84 -16.18 -1.79 0.50
C TYR A 84 -15.20 -2.17 1.61
N ALA A 85 -13.91 -1.98 1.37
CA ALA A 85 -12.88 -1.94 2.41
C ALA A 85 -11.76 -0.98 2.01
N ILE A 86 -11.31 -0.14 2.93
CA ILE A 86 -10.03 0.56 2.82
C ILE A 86 -8.94 -0.48 3.09
N PHE A 87 -7.94 -0.61 2.22
CA PHE A 87 -6.90 -1.61 2.35
C PHE A 87 -5.51 -0.99 2.13
N LYS A 88 -4.47 -1.60 2.66
CA LYS A 88 -3.05 -1.19 2.60
C LYS A 88 -2.73 0.28 2.93
N SER A 89 -3.74 1.13 3.13
CA SER A 89 -3.58 2.56 3.43
C SER A 89 -3.52 2.86 4.93
N ILE A 90 -3.96 1.92 5.77
CA ILE A 90 -3.93 2.05 7.24
C ILE A 90 -2.74 1.26 7.77
N ARG A 91 -1.75 1.97 8.31
CA ARG A 91 -0.54 1.35 8.87
C ARG A 91 -0.61 1.28 10.39
N PRO A 92 0.10 0.32 11.03
CA PRO A 92 0.12 0.17 12.49
C PRO A 92 0.94 1.26 13.21
N TYR A 93 1.34 2.28 12.51
CA TYR A 93 2.08 3.44 13.01
C TYR A 93 1.64 4.69 12.22
N PRO A 94 1.85 5.91 12.77
CA PRO A 94 1.52 7.15 12.04
C PRO A 94 2.25 7.22 10.70
N SER A 95 1.50 7.23 9.61
CA SER A 95 2.06 7.26 8.25
C SER A 95 1.22 8.15 7.34
N THR A 96 1.88 8.82 6.40
CA THR A 96 1.22 9.52 5.31
C THR A 96 1.24 8.64 4.06
N THR A 97 0.08 8.42 3.46
CA THR A 97 -0.04 7.75 2.15
C THR A 97 -0.18 8.79 1.04
N VAL A 98 -0.01 8.36 -0.20
CA VAL A 98 -0.26 9.22 -1.38
C VAL A 98 -1.75 9.30 -1.65
N ASP A 99 -2.45 8.18 -1.52
CA ASP A 99 -3.87 7.98 -1.80
C ASP A 99 -4.49 7.03 -0.77
N ILE A 100 -5.82 6.99 -0.75
CA ILE A 100 -6.60 6.02 0.03
C ILE A 100 -7.07 4.94 -0.94
N ASP A 101 -6.49 3.75 -0.81
CA ASP A 101 -6.89 2.60 -1.61
C ASP A 101 -8.17 1.97 -1.05
N THR A 102 -9.21 1.85 -1.88
CA THR A 102 -10.53 1.36 -1.47
C THR A 102 -11.05 0.33 -2.45
N ILE A 103 -11.26 -0.91 -2.00
CA ILE A 103 -11.91 -1.96 -2.78
C ILE A 103 -13.42 -1.77 -2.68
N ILE A 104 -14.11 -1.80 -3.82
CA ILE A 104 -15.56 -1.84 -3.89
C ILE A 104 -15.98 -3.27 -4.28
N PHE A 105 -16.70 -3.95 -3.38
CA PHE A 105 -17.10 -5.34 -3.58
C PHE A 105 -18.34 -5.46 -4.47
N ASN A 106 -19.29 -4.52 -4.34
CA ASN A 106 -20.50 -4.46 -5.14
C ASN A 106 -20.82 -3.04 -5.60
N LYS A 107 -21.76 -2.88 -6.53
CA LYS A 107 -22.32 -1.57 -6.92
C LYS A 107 -21.23 -0.48 -7.21
N TYR A 108 -20.16 -0.88 -7.92
CA TYR A 108 -19.02 0.00 -8.21
C TYR A 108 -19.41 1.33 -8.87
N ARG A 109 -20.34 1.27 -9.84
CA ARG A 109 -20.85 2.46 -10.55
C ARG A 109 -21.64 3.38 -9.61
N GLU A 110 -22.47 2.78 -8.77
CA GLU A 110 -23.26 3.48 -7.77
C GLU A 110 -22.37 4.15 -6.72
N ALA A 111 -21.30 3.48 -6.27
CA ALA A 111 -20.30 4.05 -5.38
C ALA A 111 -19.68 5.31 -5.99
N TYR A 112 -19.23 5.24 -7.25
CA TYR A 112 -18.71 6.38 -7.97
C TYR A 112 -19.72 7.54 -8.05
N ILE A 113 -20.98 7.25 -8.42
CA ILE A 113 -22.04 8.27 -8.54
C ILE A 113 -22.34 8.91 -7.18
N ALA A 114 -22.45 8.10 -6.11
CA ALA A 114 -22.70 8.58 -4.76
C ALA A 114 -21.60 9.54 -4.29
N LEU A 115 -20.34 9.16 -4.45
CA LEU A 115 -19.21 10.01 -4.08
C LEU A 115 -19.17 11.30 -4.92
N ARG A 116 -19.45 11.23 -6.23
CA ARG A 116 -19.55 12.43 -7.07
C ARG A 116 -20.60 13.42 -6.56
N LYS A 117 -21.76 12.93 -6.13
CA LYS A 117 -22.83 13.77 -5.52
C LYS A 117 -22.40 14.41 -4.19
N LYS A 118 -21.44 13.80 -3.48
CA LYS A 118 -20.86 14.30 -2.22
C LYS A 118 -19.67 15.25 -2.42
N GLY A 119 -19.36 15.65 -3.66
CA GLY A 119 -18.34 16.63 -3.98
C GLY A 119 -16.96 16.06 -4.32
N TYR A 120 -16.81 14.72 -4.38
CA TYR A 120 -15.56 14.12 -4.85
C TYR A 120 -15.37 14.42 -6.34
N SER A 121 -14.17 14.81 -6.73
CA SER A 121 -13.86 15.14 -8.13
C SER A 121 -13.00 14.05 -8.78
N LYS A 122 -13.29 13.72 -10.06
CA LYS A 122 -12.51 12.72 -10.77
C LYS A 122 -11.14 13.30 -11.15
N LEU A 123 -10.06 12.62 -10.74
CA LEU A 123 -8.68 12.96 -11.11
C LEU A 123 -8.20 12.12 -12.30
N GLY A 124 -8.55 10.83 -12.34
CA GLY A 124 -8.13 9.92 -13.38
C GLY A 124 -8.93 8.63 -13.41
N CYS A 125 -8.66 7.78 -14.39
CA CYS A 125 -9.13 6.40 -14.40
C CYS A 125 -8.13 5.48 -15.07
N GLY A 126 -7.90 4.35 -14.44
CA GLY A 126 -7.23 3.20 -15.02
C GLY A 126 -8.25 2.17 -15.53
N PRO A 127 -7.78 1.01 -16.01
CA PRO A 127 -8.66 -0.07 -16.46
C PRO A 127 -9.59 -0.59 -15.36
N GLU A 128 -9.07 -0.72 -14.13
CA GLU A 128 -9.77 -1.32 -12.98
C GLU A 128 -9.90 -0.38 -11.78
N THR A 129 -9.49 0.88 -11.95
CA THR A 129 -9.51 1.89 -10.87
C THR A 129 -10.03 3.22 -11.37
N ILE A 130 -10.72 3.95 -10.50
CA ILE A 130 -11.00 5.38 -10.68
C ILE A 130 -10.34 6.12 -9.53
N THR A 131 -9.50 7.10 -9.85
CA THR A 131 -8.92 8.00 -8.86
C THR A 131 -9.82 9.23 -8.70
N LEU A 132 -10.23 9.50 -7.48
CA LEU A 132 -10.97 10.69 -7.07
C LEU A 132 -10.10 11.58 -6.19
N LEU A 133 -10.41 12.86 -6.14
CA LEU A 133 -10.00 13.75 -5.04
C LEU A 133 -11.15 13.88 -4.06
N ASP A 134 -10.84 13.89 -2.79
CA ASP A 134 -11.79 14.18 -1.71
C ASP A 134 -12.44 15.58 -1.89
N PRO A 135 -13.54 15.88 -1.19
CA PRO A 135 -14.21 17.18 -1.34
C PRO A 135 -13.32 18.40 -1.04
N THR A 136 -12.26 18.23 -0.22
CA THR A 136 -11.27 19.29 0.04
C THR A 136 -10.19 19.41 -1.04
N LYS A 137 -10.18 18.51 -2.02
CA LYS A 137 -9.21 18.39 -3.13
C LYS A 137 -7.75 18.23 -2.67
N THR A 138 -7.55 17.60 -1.52
CA THR A 138 -6.23 17.44 -0.90
C THR A 138 -5.77 15.99 -0.80
N VAL A 139 -6.70 15.02 -0.86
CA VAL A 139 -6.38 13.60 -0.71
C VAL A 139 -6.91 12.82 -1.89
N GLY A 140 -6.03 12.04 -2.53
CA GLY A 140 -6.39 11.08 -3.57
C GLY A 140 -7.11 9.86 -3.00
N ILE A 141 -8.09 9.33 -3.73
CA ILE A 141 -8.81 8.10 -3.37
C ILE A 141 -8.88 7.23 -4.60
N ASP A 142 -8.29 6.05 -4.51
CA ASP A 142 -8.34 5.05 -5.55
C ASP A 142 -9.45 4.05 -5.28
N LEU A 143 -10.51 4.10 -6.08
CA LEU A 143 -11.59 3.10 -6.05
C LEU A 143 -11.22 1.94 -6.95
N TYR A 144 -11.01 0.77 -6.37
CA TYR A 144 -10.69 -0.47 -7.08
C TYR A 144 -11.96 -1.25 -7.39
N ARG A 145 -12.20 -1.49 -8.69
CA ARG A 145 -13.18 -2.47 -9.15
C ARG A 145 -12.63 -3.88 -9.04
N GLU A 146 -11.35 -4.05 -9.40
CA GLU A 146 -10.57 -5.28 -9.24
C GLU A 146 -9.15 -4.95 -8.78
N ILE A 147 -8.53 -5.86 -8.04
CA ILE A 147 -7.13 -5.71 -7.62
C ILE A 147 -6.24 -6.22 -8.76
N ALA A 148 -5.83 -5.30 -9.62
CA ALA A 148 -5.18 -5.63 -10.87
C ALA A 148 -4.00 -4.69 -11.19
N VAL A 149 -3.10 -5.17 -12.05
CA VAL A 149 -2.06 -4.37 -12.72
C VAL A 149 -2.18 -4.58 -14.22
N SER A 150 -2.25 -3.49 -15.00
CA SER A 150 -2.41 -3.57 -16.46
C SER A 150 -3.52 -4.52 -16.92
N ARG A 151 -4.67 -4.54 -16.22
CA ARG A 151 -5.85 -5.41 -16.40
C ARG A 151 -5.66 -6.88 -15.99
N ILE A 152 -4.49 -7.28 -15.54
CA ILE A 152 -4.27 -8.61 -15.01
C ILE A 152 -4.64 -8.60 -13.54
N ILE A 153 -5.68 -9.35 -13.18
CA ILE A 153 -6.14 -9.50 -11.80
C ILE A 153 -5.13 -10.40 -11.08
N TYR A 154 -4.43 -9.87 -10.09
CA TYR A 154 -3.45 -10.62 -9.31
C TYR A 154 -3.96 -11.02 -7.92
N LEU A 155 -5.09 -10.48 -7.50
CA LEU A 155 -5.75 -10.88 -6.25
C LEU A 155 -7.27 -10.79 -6.43
N ASP A 156 -7.94 -11.90 -6.20
CA ASP A 156 -9.40 -11.98 -6.25
C ASP A 156 -10.01 -11.30 -5.01
N LYS A 157 -10.62 -10.14 -5.20
CA LYS A 157 -11.26 -9.39 -4.11
C LYS A 157 -12.35 -10.16 -3.38
N GLU A 158 -13.08 -11.06 -4.07
CA GLU A 158 -14.17 -11.83 -3.45
C GLU A 158 -13.64 -12.75 -2.33
N LYS A 159 -12.37 -13.17 -2.42
CA LYS A 159 -11.71 -13.93 -1.36
C LYS A 159 -11.37 -13.08 -0.14
N LEU A 160 -11.37 -11.75 -0.25
CA LEU A 160 -11.14 -10.81 0.85
C LEU A 160 -12.44 -10.37 1.54
N LYS A 161 -13.56 -10.46 0.84
CA LYS A 161 -14.87 -10.00 1.31
C LYS A 161 -15.27 -10.56 2.69
N PRO A 162 -15.06 -11.86 3.03
CA PRO A 162 -15.39 -12.40 4.34
C PRO A 162 -14.60 -11.79 5.51
N TYR A 163 -13.53 -11.05 5.21
CA TYR A 163 -12.61 -10.48 6.20
C TYR A 163 -12.75 -8.96 6.33
N ILE A 164 -13.91 -8.42 5.94
CA ILE A 164 -14.22 -7.01 6.17
C ILE A 164 -14.45 -6.80 7.67
N THR A 165 -13.81 -5.79 8.23
CA THR A 165 -13.93 -5.40 9.64
C THR A 165 -13.96 -3.88 9.81
N ARG A 166 -14.17 -3.41 11.03
CA ARG A 166 -14.08 -1.99 11.38
C ARG A 166 -12.99 -1.77 12.40
N ILE A 167 -12.25 -0.69 12.25
CA ILE A 167 -11.21 -0.27 13.18
C ILE A 167 -11.41 1.19 13.56
N LYS A 168 -10.98 1.55 14.78
CA LYS A 168 -10.91 2.94 15.20
C LYS A 168 -9.67 3.61 14.62
N LEU A 169 -9.85 4.76 14.02
CA LEU A 169 -8.79 5.65 13.55
C LEU A 169 -8.27 6.52 14.72
N SER A 170 -7.15 7.22 14.49
CA SER A 170 -6.53 8.09 15.49
C SER A 170 -7.43 9.27 15.95
N ASN A 171 -8.47 9.61 15.20
CA ASN A 171 -9.49 10.60 15.56
C ASN A 171 -10.70 10.01 16.30
N ASN A 172 -10.60 8.75 16.79
CA ASN A 172 -11.65 7.96 17.43
C ASN A 172 -12.89 7.66 16.54
N ARG A 173 -12.83 7.95 15.25
CA ARG A 173 -13.84 7.55 14.26
C ARG A 173 -13.51 6.16 13.72
N GLU A 174 -14.52 5.49 13.17
CA GLU A 174 -14.34 4.17 12.58
C GLU A 174 -14.09 4.26 11.08
N ALA A 175 -13.31 3.30 10.56
CA ALA A 175 -13.18 3.04 9.15
C ALA A 175 -13.41 1.55 8.87
N GLN A 176 -14.08 1.26 7.75
CA GLN A 176 -14.24 -0.11 7.27
C GLN A 176 -12.98 -0.53 6.48
N THR A 177 -12.36 -1.62 6.91
CA THR A 177 -11.10 -2.13 6.39
C THR A 177 -11.12 -3.66 6.32
N LEU A 178 -9.98 -4.27 6.05
CA LEU A 178 -9.80 -5.71 6.13
C LEU A 178 -9.23 -6.11 7.49
N GLU A 179 -9.50 -7.33 7.93
CA GLU A 179 -8.81 -7.93 9.07
C GLU A 179 -7.28 -7.96 8.82
N PRO A 180 -6.44 -7.92 9.86
CA PRO A 180 -5.00 -7.77 9.73
C PRO A 180 -4.33 -8.77 8.79
N GLU A 181 -4.74 -10.06 8.81
CA GLU A 181 -4.21 -11.10 7.92
C GLU A 181 -4.57 -10.81 6.45
N ALA A 182 -5.81 -10.39 6.19
CA ALA A 182 -6.27 -10.07 4.86
C ALA A 182 -5.60 -8.80 4.31
N ASP A 183 -5.46 -7.78 5.13
CA ASP A 183 -4.74 -6.56 4.74
C ASP A 183 -3.25 -6.88 4.47
N LEU A 184 -2.61 -7.72 5.30
CA LEU A 184 -1.24 -8.15 5.08
C LEU A 184 -1.08 -8.89 3.75
N ILE A 185 -2.00 -9.78 3.38
CA ILE A 185 -2.00 -10.45 2.07
C ILE A 185 -2.10 -9.44 0.93
N THR A 186 -2.93 -8.40 1.06
CA THR A 186 -3.02 -7.34 0.02
C THR A 186 -1.73 -6.53 -0.09
N ILE A 187 -1.08 -6.22 1.04
CA ILE A 187 0.21 -5.54 1.08
C ILE A 187 1.29 -6.40 0.41
N VAL A 188 1.37 -7.67 0.76
CA VAL A 188 2.33 -8.63 0.20
C VAL A 188 2.13 -8.78 -1.32
N ALA A 189 0.90 -8.95 -1.79
CA ALA A 189 0.59 -9.01 -3.22
C ALA A 189 0.99 -7.71 -3.94
N HIS A 190 0.70 -6.56 -3.34
CA HIS A 190 1.03 -5.27 -3.92
C HIS A 190 2.54 -5.05 -4.05
N LEU A 191 3.31 -5.30 -3.00
CA LEU A 191 4.76 -5.09 -3.01
C LEU A 191 5.49 -6.09 -3.93
N THR A 192 4.99 -7.33 -4.06
CA THR A 192 5.68 -8.36 -4.86
C THR A 192 5.27 -8.37 -6.33
N ILE A 193 3.99 -8.11 -6.64
CA ILE A 193 3.45 -8.23 -7.99
C ILE A 193 3.38 -6.86 -8.67
N LYS A 194 2.81 -5.85 -7.99
CA LYS A 194 2.59 -4.53 -8.61
C LYS A 194 3.83 -3.64 -8.54
N GLU A 195 4.40 -3.45 -7.36
CA GLU A 195 5.54 -2.53 -7.15
C GLU A 195 6.88 -3.19 -7.43
N GLN A 196 7.01 -4.48 -7.13
CA GLN A 196 8.25 -5.27 -7.23
C GLN A 196 9.41 -4.66 -6.42
N ILE A 197 9.05 -3.93 -5.37
CA ILE A 197 9.97 -3.22 -4.48
C ILE A 197 9.52 -3.47 -3.04
N TYR A 198 10.50 -3.78 -2.19
CA TYR A 198 10.34 -3.92 -0.75
C TYR A 198 10.99 -2.72 -0.05
N THR A 199 10.22 -1.97 0.73
CA THR A 199 10.65 -0.76 1.42
C THR A 199 10.77 -0.95 2.94
N LEU A 200 11.35 0.01 3.63
CA LEU A 200 11.41 -0.01 5.08
C LEU A 200 10.00 0.11 5.72
N ALA A 201 9.06 0.79 5.04
CA ALA A 201 7.67 0.83 5.46
C ALA A 201 7.01 -0.56 5.43
N ASP A 202 7.32 -1.38 4.41
CA ASP A 202 6.81 -2.74 4.33
C ASP A 202 7.42 -3.63 5.43
N TYR A 203 8.72 -3.49 5.67
CA TYR A 203 9.41 -4.17 6.79
C TYR A 203 8.73 -3.89 8.13
N TYR A 204 8.48 -2.62 8.46
CA TYR A 204 7.83 -2.26 9.73
C TYR A 204 6.39 -2.76 9.81
N THR A 205 5.63 -2.64 8.73
CA THR A 205 4.25 -3.11 8.68
C THR A 205 4.16 -4.62 8.89
N ILE A 206 4.95 -5.39 8.12
CA ILE A 206 4.99 -6.85 8.22
C ILE A 206 5.48 -7.28 9.61
N THR A 207 6.58 -6.69 10.10
CA THR A 207 7.14 -7.03 11.42
C THR A 207 6.15 -6.75 12.55
N TYR A 208 5.39 -5.67 12.47
CA TYR A 208 4.38 -5.33 13.47
C TYR A 208 3.18 -6.28 13.39
N GLN A 209 2.65 -6.49 12.19
CA GLN A 209 1.48 -7.36 12.01
C GLN A 209 1.77 -8.80 12.42
N LEU A 210 2.93 -9.35 12.06
CA LEU A 210 3.31 -10.72 12.45
C LEU A 210 3.32 -11.01 13.96
N LYS A 211 3.39 -9.97 14.80
CA LYS A 211 3.30 -10.12 16.26
C LYS A 211 1.86 -10.26 16.77
N ASN A 212 0.87 -9.85 15.96
CA ASN A 212 -0.50 -9.63 16.40
C ASN A 212 -1.55 -10.42 15.58
N ILE A 213 -1.13 -11.25 14.63
CA ILE A 213 -2.00 -12.01 13.73
C ILE A 213 -1.94 -13.50 13.98
N ASP A 214 -2.97 -14.23 13.54
CA ASP A 214 -2.95 -15.68 13.46
C ASP A 214 -2.15 -16.13 12.23
N ILE A 215 -0.96 -16.68 12.48
CA ILE A 215 -0.05 -17.17 11.44
C ILE A 215 -0.67 -18.31 10.63
N LYS A 216 -1.45 -19.19 11.25
CA LYS A 216 -2.13 -20.30 10.54
C LYS A 216 -3.17 -19.76 9.57
N LYS A 217 -3.94 -18.76 10.01
CA LYS A 217 -4.93 -18.05 9.17
C LYS A 217 -4.25 -17.33 8.01
N LEU A 218 -3.12 -16.66 8.26
CA LEU A 218 -2.34 -15.98 7.20
C LEU A 218 -1.87 -16.99 6.12
N TRP A 219 -1.31 -18.13 6.51
CA TRP A 219 -0.87 -19.16 5.57
C TRP A 219 -2.04 -19.74 4.77
N LYS A 220 -3.16 -20.05 5.41
CA LYS A 220 -4.38 -20.51 4.74
C LYS A 220 -4.89 -19.48 3.73
N MET A 221 -4.84 -18.20 4.08
CA MET A 221 -5.22 -17.12 3.15
C MET A 221 -4.25 -17.02 1.96
N ALA A 222 -2.94 -17.11 2.19
CA ALA A 222 -1.94 -17.12 1.12
C ALA A 222 -2.18 -18.31 0.15
N GLU A 223 -2.50 -19.49 0.68
CA GLU A 223 -2.84 -20.67 -0.13
C GLU A 223 -4.11 -20.43 -0.95
N THR A 224 -5.19 -20.01 -0.32
CA THR A 224 -6.48 -19.79 -1.00
C THR A 224 -6.44 -18.67 -2.02
N THR A 225 -5.55 -17.69 -1.85
CA THR A 225 -5.36 -16.56 -2.79
C THR A 225 -4.28 -16.82 -3.84
N ASN A 226 -3.55 -17.95 -3.79
CA ASN A 226 -2.38 -18.27 -4.62
C ASN A 226 -1.23 -17.26 -4.44
N LEU A 227 -0.93 -16.87 -3.21
CA LEU A 227 0.10 -15.89 -2.86
C LEU A 227 1.16 -16.47 -1.90
N ILE A 228 1.33 -17.80 -1.87
CA ILE A 228 2.34 -18.45 -1.00
C ILE A 228 3.74 -17.96 -1.34
N ASN A 229 4.12 -17.93 -2.62
CA ASN A 229 5.44 -17.45 -3.02
C ASN A 229 5.63 -15.97 -2.71
N SER A 230 4.61 -15.15 -2.92
CA SER A 230 4.63 -13.74 -2.53
C SER A 230 4.86 -13.56 -1.04
N LEU A 231 4.16 -14.33 -0.21
CA LEU A 231 4.32 -14.31 1.25
C LEU A 231 5.72 -14.78 1.66
N LEU A 232 6.21 -15.90 1.11
CA LEU A 232 7.54 -16.43 1.39
C LEU A 232 8.65 -15.41 1.05
N ILE A 233 8.54 -14.73 -0.09
CA ILE A 233 9.49 -13.69 -0.50
C ILE A 233 9.48 -12.52 0.50
N ALA A 234 8.30 -12.03 0.87
CA ALA A 234 8.17 -10.94 1.82
C ALA A 234 8.75 -11.31 3.20
N LEU A 235 8.47 -12.52 3.69
CA LEU A 235 9.01 -13.02 4.97
C LEU A 235 10.53 -13.24 4.92
N THR A 236 11.06 -13.75 3.79
CA THR A 236 12.50 -13.92 3.59
C THR A 236 13.21 -12.58 3.63
N LEU A 237 12.73 -11.59 2.87
CA LEU A 237 13.29 -10.23 2.89
C LEU A 237 13.22 -9.62 4.29
N THR A 238 12.11 -9.81 5.01
CA THR A 238 11.95 -9.33 6.40
C THR A 238 13.01 -9.95 7.33
N ASN A 239 13.28 -11.25 7.18
CA ASN A 239 14.27 -11.95 7.99
C ASN A 239 15.72 -11.57 7.63
N ASP A 240 16.01 -11.41 6.32
CA ASP A 240 17.33 -11.03 5.83
C ASP A 240 17.76 -9.65 6.35
N ILE A 241 16.84 -8.72 6.47
CA ILE A 241 17.10 -7.41 7.04
C ILE A 241 17.57 -7.49 8.49
N ARG A 242 16.94 -8.36 9.27
CA ARG A 242 17.33 -8.57 10.68
C ARG A 242 18.73 -9.13 10.81
N LYS A 243 19.19 -9.93 9.83
CA LYS A 243 20.47 -10.64 9.87
C LYS A 243 21.61 -9.92 9.16
N ASN A 244 21.36 -9.26 8.03
CA ASN A 244 22.38 -8.95 7.04
C ASN A 244 22.66 -7.46 6.80
N ASN A 245 22.13 -6.54 7.63
CA ASN A 245 22.35 -5.09 7.47
C ASN A 245 22.13 -4.58 6.03
N MET A 246 21.07 -5.03 5.38
CA MET A 246 20.77 -4.64 3.99
C MET A 246 20.28 -3.20 3.89
N ASP A 247 20.63 -2.51 2.80
CA ASP A 247 20.08 -1.19 2.48
C ASP A 247 18.75 -1.30 1.73
N PHE A 248 17.91 -0.27 1.83
CA PHE A 248 16.60 -0.17 1.22
C PHE A 248 16.49 0.98 0.21
N PRO A 249 15.55 0.92 -0.74
CA PRO A 249 14.60 -0.17 -1.03
C PRO A 249 15.26 -1.37 -1.72
N GLN A 250 14.70 -2.57 -1.54
CA GLN A 250 15.14 -3.80 -2.21
C GLN A 250 14.23 -4.12 -3.39
N LYS A 251 14.79 -4.39 -4.56
CA LYS A 251 14.05 -4.89 -5.73
C LYS A 251 13.80 -6.39 -5.60
N ILE A 252 12.60 -6.83 -5.97
CA ILE A 252 12.30 -8.26 -6.09
C ILE A 252 13.11 -8.82 -7.27
N LYS A 253 13.79 -9.95 -7.05
CA LYS A 253 14.65 -10.57 -8.08
C LYS A 253 13.81 -11.21 -9.19
N LEU A 254 14.34 -11.20 -10.42
CA LEU A 254 13.59 -11.66 -11.60
C LEU A 254 13.09 -13.11 -11.46
N PHE A 255 13.89 -14.02 -10.88
CA PHE A 255 13.47 -15.40 -10.67
C PHE A 255 12.34 -15.52 -9.64
N GLN A 256 12.29 -14.64 -8.63
CA GLN A 256 11.20 -14.56 -7.65
C GLN A 256 9.90 -14.09 -8.32
N ILE A 257 10.01 -13.12 -9.24
CA ILE A 257 8.87 -12.67 -10.05
C ILE A 257 8.32 -13.84 -10.90
N TRP A 258 9.19 -14.65 -11.50
CA TRP A 258 8.76 -15.84 -12.23
C TRP A 258 8.04 -16.86 -11.35
N GLN A 259 8.52 -17.11 -10.14
CA GLN A 259 7.84 -18.01 -9.20
C GLN A 259 6.42 -17.52 -8.85
N ILE A 260 6.29 -16.21 -8.60
CA ILE A 260 4.99 -15.57 -8.34
C ILE A 260 4.06 -15.70 -9.55
N LEU A 261 4.55 -15.39 -10.75
CA LEU A 261 3.73 -15.45 -11.97
C LEU A 261 3.21 -16.87 -12.24
N ILE A 262 4.04 -17.90 -12.06
CA ILE A 262 3.63 -19.30 -12.23
C ILE A 262 2.54 -19.68 -11.23
N GLU A 263 2.64 -19.21 -9.98
CA GLU A 263 1.61 -19.43 -8.96
C GLU A 263 0.32 -18.68 -9.29
N ASP A 264 0.43 -17.43 -9.71
CA ASP A 264 -0.70 -16.56 -10.06
C ASP A 264 -1.51 -17.12 -11.25
N LEU A 265 -0.86 -17.79 -12.19
CA LEU A 265 -1.52 -18.48 -13.32
C LEU A 265 -2.45 -19.61 -12.89
N ARG A 266 -2.34 -20.10 -11.65
CA ARG A 266 -3.29 -21.07 -11.08
C ARG A 266 -4.62 -20.41 -10.68
N ASN A 267 -4.66 -19.08 -10.56
CA ASN A 267 -5.89 -18.35 -10.27
C ASN A 267 -6.74 -18.21 -11.56
N PRO A 268 -7.97 -18.74 -11.61
CA PRO A 268 -8.81 -18.67 -12.80
C PRO A 268 -9.11 -17.24 -13.27
N LYS A 269 -9.23 -16.26 -12.34
CA LYS A 269 -9.45 -14.85 -12.71
C LYS A 269 -8.20 -14.23 -13.33
N THR A 270 -7.01 -14.54 -12.79
CA THR A 270 -5.73 -14.10 -13.36
C THR A 270 -5.56 -14.67 -14.77
N ASN A 271 -5.77 -15.96 -14.93
CA ASN A 271 -5.66 -16.66 -16.22
C ASN A 271 -6.61 -16.08 -17.27
N LYS A 272 -7.89 -15.87 -16.90
CA LYS A 272 -8.91 -15.28 -17.78
C LYS A 272 -8.55 -13.84 -18.16
N SER A 273 -8.10 -13.03 -17.20
CA SER A 273 -7.71 -11.63 -17.44
C SER A 273 -6.45 -11.53 -18.30
N LEU A 274 -5.47 -12.43 -18.11
CA LEU A 274 -4.26 -12.53 -18.93
C LEU A 274 -4.60 -12.93 -20.38
N ALA A 275 -5.44 -13.94 -20.57
CA ALA A 275 -5.91 -14.35 -21.90
C ALA A 275 -6.63 -13.20 -22.60
N PHE A 276 -7.52 -12.49 -21.91
CA PHE A 276 -8.19 -11.30 -22.45
C PHE A 276 -7.20 -10.20 -22.83
N GLN A 277 -6.20 -9.94 -21.97
CA GLN A 277 -5.16 -8.94 -22.23
C GLN A 277 -4.29 -9.33 -23.44
N THR A 278 -3.96 -10.61 -23.60
CA THR A 278 -3.20 -11.12 -24.75
C THR A 278 -3.97 -10.91 -26.06
N ILE A 279 -5.27 -11.27 -26.09
CA ILE A 279 -6.14 -11.02 -27.24
C ILE A 279 -6.28 -9.52 -27.54
N TYR A 280 -6.38 -8.70 -26.49
CA TYR A 280 -6.48 -7.26 -26.63
C TYR A 280 -5.17 -6.63 -27.18
N MET A 281 -4.01 -7.14 -26.77
CA MET A 281 -2.70 -6.70 -27.29
C MET A 281 -2.44 -7.09 -28.74
N MET A 282 -3.05 -8.19 -29.23
CA MET A 282 -2.95 -8.60 -30.63
C MET A 282 -3.63 -7.61 -31.60
N LYS A 283 -4.46 -6.69 -31.11
CA LYS A 283 -4.96 -5.56 -31.90
C LYS A 283 -3.88 -4.47 -31.96
N ILE A 284 -3.26 -4.33 -33.14
CA ILE A 284 -2.07 -3.45 -33.43
C ILE A 284 -2.19 -2.02 -32.88
N SER A 285 -3.40 -1.46 -32.80
CA SER A 285 -3.65 -0.12 -32.23
C SER A 285 -3.35 0.00 -30.73
N TYR A 286 -3.27 -1.09 -30.00
CA TYR A 286 -3.04 -1.12 -28.55
C TYR A 286 -1.60 -1.41 -28.14
N LEU A 287 -0.77 -1.99 -29.02
CA LEU A 287 0.66 -2.18 -28.75
C LEU A 287 1.35 -0.83 -28.42
N LYS A 288 1.03 0.25 -29.14
CA LYS A 288 1.58 1.58 -28.88
C LYS A 288 1.15 2.16 -27.52
N LYS A 289 -0.07 1.90 -27.08
CA LYS A 289 -0.58 2.37 -25.78
C LYS A 289 0.01 1.57 -24.63
N PHE A 290 0.12 0.26 -24.78
CA PHE A 290 0.71 -0.65 -23.78
C PHE A 290 2.21 -0.35 -23.58
N THR A 291 2.98 -0.17 -24.65
CA THR A 291 4.39 0.23 -24.54
C THR A 291 4.55 1.58 -23.85
N LYS A 292 3.66 2.54 -24.11
CA LYS A 292 3.67 3.83 -23.41
C LYS A 292 3.34 3.70 -21.93
N GLU A 293 2.36 2.88 -21.57
CA GLU A 293 1.98 2.60 -20.18
C GLU A 293 3.10 1.83 -19.45
N LEU A 294 3.73 0.86 -20.10
CA LEU A 294 4.88 0.10 -19.56
C LEU A 294 6.09 1.02 -19.32
N ILE A 295 6.41 1.88 -20.28
CA ILE A 295 7.49 2.87 -20.16
C ILE A 295 7.18 3.87 -19.03
N GLN A 296 5.93 4.30 -18.89
CA GLN A 296 5.53 5.17 -17.79
C GLN A 296 5.62 4.45 -16.43
N HIS A 297 5.28 3.17 -16.37
CA HIS A 297 5.40 2.36 -15.16
C HIS A 297 6.87 2.18 -14.75
N VAL A 298 7.75 1.86 -15.71
CA VAL A 298 9.20 1.77 -15.50
C VAL A 298 9.80 3.13 -15.08
N LYS A 299 9.34 4.24 -15.66
CA LYS A 299 9.79 5.59 -15.29
C LYS A 299 9.29 6.07 -13.92
N ARG A 300 8.11 5.59 -13.46
CA ARG A 300 7.59 5.89 -12.12
C ARG A 300 8.34 5.18 -10.98
N GLN A 301 9.25 4.26 -11.29
CA GLN A 301 10.14 3.62 -10.32
C GLN A 301 11.32 4.50 -9.88
N THR A 302 11.42 5.73 -10.37
CA THR A 302 12.36 6.74 -9.87
C THR A 302 11.66 7.62 -8.85
N TYR A 303 11.73 7.22 -7.60
CA TYR A 303 11.45 8.05 -6.43
C TYR A 303 12.74 8.59 -5.83
#